data_85a5cfabf311ed97a456a55b54ec7c9e
#
_entry.id   85a5cfabf311ed97a456a55b54ec7c9e
#
_cell.length_a   1.000
_cell.length_b   1.000
_cell.length_c   1.000
_cell.angle_alpha   90.00
_cell.angle_beta   90.00
_cell.angle_gamma   90.00
#
_symmetry.space_group_name_H-M   'P 1'
#
loop_
_entity.id
_entity.type
_entity.pdbx_description
1 polymer ?
#
loop_
_entity_poly.entity_id
_entity_poly.type
_entity_poly.pdbx_seq_one_letter_code
_entity_poly.pdbx_strand_id
1 'polypeptide(L)'
;MKLKKTLTLLLAGLMTVSMVACDGDNGNSSSYSTSEESMVCVQHECTKIRAKAATCEKDGNIEYWSCYRCDALFADADATTALSADDIRLPKLSHNAIFVDKNQSTCSTKGNIPYWYCSNCYTYFEDEACAVEIENKGSVLLGTLAHTLTYAAATTPSGYTNGNIEHWNCSVCNGYFSDEAGSKQITQESTVILSAYNIPDFVVEVAEGKDPVVLQLTDTQIIDAGQTRPGRGGVDKEAWATDKVNERCYNYVTEMINAVKPDLILLTGDIVYGEFDDSGSALLDFIRFMESFQIPWAPIFGNHENESVKGADWQCEQLENAKYCLFEQKTLTGNGNYSVAIAQGGKLQRVFYMLDTNGCGGASDASMANGHTTKTIGLGQDQIEWYTQEIMALKAVAPDVKISFAYHIQAAIFGKAYEKYGFNQSVLQQDINIDLREDAAETDFGFIGRQMKNPWDEDFSIYNGMKTLGADSIFVGHEHCNSASVVYEGVRFQFGQKSSEYDRFNYINTDGSITDTLKSGGKSLMGGTVIPLSATDGTIKNPYIYYCGYNNGIIDWAQWLNK
;
A
#
# COMPACT_ATOMS: atom_id res chain seq x y z
N MET A 1 -14.61 10.95 1.33
CA MET A 1 -16.05 10.56 1.38
C MET A 1 -16.12 9.09 0.95
N LYS A 2 -16.15 8.17 1.91
CA LYS A 2 -16.04 6.72 1.67
C LYS A 2 -17.39 6.12 1.32
N LEU A 3 -17.53 5.54 0.13
CA LEU A 3 -18.68 4.70 -0.25
C LEU A 3 -18.35 3.24 0.09
N LYS A 4 -19.04 2.70 1.10
CA LYS A 4 -19.07 1.26 1.38
C LYS A 4 -19.94 0.58 0.32
N LYS A 5 -19.40 -0.38 -0.43
CA LYS A 5 -20.17 -1.31 -1.26
C LYS A 5 -20.47 -2.56 -0.45
N THR A 6 -21.73 -2.74 -0.11
CA THR A 6 -22.27 -3.96 0.48
C THR A 6 -22.59 -4.95 -0.65
N LEU A 7 -21.99 -6.12 -0.62
CA LEU A 7 -22.23 -7.20 -1.57
C LEU A 7 -23.43 -8.04 -1.05
N THR A 8 -24.57 -7.98 -1.75
CA THR A 8 -25.74 -8.82 -1.45
C THR A 8 -25.73 -10.02 -2.39
N LEU A 9 -25.55 -11.23 -1.84
CA LEU A 9 -25.76 -12.48 -2.55
C LEU A 9 -27.26 -12.72 -2.73
N LEU A 10 -27.73 -12.81 -3.97
CA LEU A 10 -29.06 -13.33 -4.29
C LEU A 10 -28.93 -14.83 -4.59
N LEU A 11 -29.53 -15.66 -3.75
CA LEU A 11 -29.80 -17.07 -4.04
C LEU A 11 -31.04 -17.13 -4.93
N ALA A 12 -30.90 -17.63 -6.16
CA ALA A 12 -32.02 -18.00 -7.01
C ALA A 12 -32.49 -19.44 -6.67
N GLY A 13 -33.65 -19.54 -6.05
CA GLY A 13 -34.34 -20.83 -5.84
C GLY A 13 -35.16 -21.19 -7.06
N LEU A 14 -34.85 -22.31 -7.69
CA LEU A 14 -35.69 -22.98 -8.69
C LEU A 14 -36.90 -23.61 -7.99
N MET A 15 -38.09 -23.11 -8.30
CA MET A 15 -39.34 -23.86 -8.03
C MET A 15 -39.77 -24.60 -9.31
N THR A 16 -39.67 -25.89 -9.30
CA THR A 16 -40.28 -26.79 -10.31
C THR A 16 -41.74 -26.96 -9.95
N VAL A 17 -42.62 -26.53 -10.85
CA VAL A 17 -44.06 -26.87 -10.78
C VAL A 17 -44.29 -28.12 -11.59
N SER A 18 -44.68 -29.17 -10.91
CA SER A 18 -45.12 -30.43 -11.52
C SER A 18 -46.57 -30.29 -12.03
N MET A 19 -46.77 -30.43 -13.32
CA MET A 19 -48.11 -30.63 -13.87
C MET A 19 -48.49 -32.11 -13.66
N VAL A 20 -49.64 -32.30 -13.03
CA VAL A 20 -50.34 -33.59 -13.02
C VAL A 20 -51.40 -33.51 -14.08
N ALA A 21 -51.24 -34.33 -15.10
CA ALA A 21 -52.31 -34.62 -16.07
C ALA A 21 -53.22 -35.70 -15.49
N CYS A 22 -54.52 -35.47 -15.55
CA CYS A 22 -55.51 -36.54 -15.39
C CYS A 22 -56.30 -36.64 -16.67
N ASP A 23 -56.04 -37.70 -17.38
CA ASP A 23 -56.92 -38.25 -18.41
C ASP A 23 -58.13 -38.92 -17.75
N GLY A 24 -59.26 -38.84 -18.39
CA GLY A 24 -60.48 -39.56 -17.96
C GLY A 24 -61.64 -39.40 -18.91
N ASP A 25 -61.73 -40.30 -19.74
CA ASP A 25 -62.58 -40.60 -20.90
C ASP A 25 -64.07 -40.83 -20.58
N ASN A 26 -64.86 -40.82 -21.66
CA ASN A 26 -66.20 -41.36 -21.91
C ASN A 26 -67.44 -40.48 -21.67
N GLY A 27 -67.99 -39.95 -22.71
CA GLY A 27 -68.96 -40.56 -23.65
C GLY A 27 -70.35 -40.80 -23.06
N ASN A 28 -71.31 -39.96 -23.36
CA ASN A 28 -72.55 -40.48 -23.95
C ASN A 28 -73.46 -39.35 -24.48
N SER A 29 -73.84 -39.42 -25.73
CA SER A 29 -74.85 -38.63 -26.39
C SER A 29 -76.25 -38.96 -25.89
N SER A 30 -76.99 -38.01 -25.42
CA SER A 30 -78.45 -38.09 -25.52
C SER A 30 -79.03 -36.72 -25.76
N SER A 31 -79.58 -36.56 -26.96
CA SER A 31 -80.40 -35.44 -27.36
C SER A 31 -81.66 -35.34 -26.49
N TYR A 32 -81.84 -34.22 -25.82
CA TYR A 32 -83.14 -33.79 -25.34
C TYR A 32 -83.36 -32.32 -25.75
N SER A 33 -84.33 -32.20 -26.64
CA SER A 33 -84.97 -30.94 -26.89
C SER A 33 -85.84 -30.57 -25.69
N THR A 34 -85.49 -29.45 -25.01
CA THR A 34 -86.41 -28.80 -24.07
C THR A 34 -86.58 -27.37 -24.45
N SER A 35 -87.82 -27.06 -24.70
CA SER A 35 -88.39 -25.67 -24.80
C SER A 35 -87.84 -24.75 -23.70
N GLU A 36 -87.39 -23.56 -24.09
CA GLU A 36 -87.11 -22.49 -23.18
C GLU A 36 -88.38 -22.01 -22.48
N GLU A 37 -88.75 -22.61 -21.35
CA GLU A 37 -89.55 -21.90 -20.36
C GLU A 37 -88.60 -21.08 -19.51
N SER A 38 -88.68 -19.75 -19.67
CA SER A 38 -88.03 -18.79 -18.80
C SER A 38 -88.50 -19.02 -17.36
N MET A 39 -87.68 -19.65 -16.54
CA MET A 39 -87.91 -19.71 -15.09
C MET A 39 -87.87 -18.29 -14.57
N VAL A 40 -89.04 -17.71 -14.25
CA VAL A 40 -89.13 -16.44 -13.54
C VAL A 40 -88.56 -16.65 -12.12
N CYS A 41 -87.40 -16.08 -11.83
CA CYS A 41 -86.80 -16.12 -10.51
C CYS A 41 -87.71 -15.33 -9.54
N VAL A 42 -88.45 -16.01 -8.67
CA VAL A 42 -89.41 -15.45 -7.76
C VAL A 42 -88.75 -14.80 -6.55
N GLN A 43 -87.52 -15.13 -6.25
CA GLN A 43 -86.74 -14.53 -5.19
C GLN A 43 -85.22 -14.53 -5.63
N HIS A 44 -84.66 -13.33 -5.74
CA HIS A 44 -83.26 -13.17 -6.12
C HIS A 44 -82.35 -13.32 -4.88
N GLU A 45 -81.33 -14.15 -5.02
CA GLU A 45 -80.26 -14.27 -4.05
C GLU A 45 -78.99 -13.69 -4.69
N CYS A 46 -78.62 -12.46 -4.28
CA CYS A 46 -77.61 -11.70 -4.96
C CYS A 46 -76.28 -11.68 -4.25
N THR A 47 -75.21 -11.79 -5.02
CA THR A 47 -73.82 -11.62 -4.55
C THR A 47 -73.29 -10.31 -5.04
N LYS A 48 -72.64 -9.55 -4.12
CA LYS A 48 -72.02 -8.26 -4.44
C LYS A 48 -70.77 -8.44 -5.30
N ILE A 49 -70.76 -7.82 -6.46
CA ILE A 49 -69.61 -7.68 -7.32
C ILE A 49 -69.01 -6.29 -7.11
N ARG A 50 -67.79 -6.21 -6.66
CA ARG A 50 -67.10 -4.97 -6.41
C ARG A 50 -66.80 -4.21 -7.71
N ALA A 51 -66.80 -2.89 -7.66
CA ALA A 51 -66.35 -2.07 -8.76
C ALA A 51 -64.88 -2.40 -9.14
N LYS A 52 -64.65 -2.48 -10.44
CA LYS A 52 -63.33 -2.66 -11.04
C LYS A 52 -63.11 -1.52 -12.04
N ALA A 53 -62.07 -0.77 -11.86
CA ALA A 53 -61.72 0.31 -12.80
C ALA A 53 -61.42 -0.27 -14.19
N ALA A 54 -61.90 0.42 -15.23
CA ALA A 54 -61.49 0.10 -16.59
C ALA A 54 -60.01 0.41 -16.80
N THR A 55 -59.35 -0.38 -17.63
CA THR A 55 -57.99 -0.12 -18.13
C THR A 55 -58.08 0.11 -19.64
N CYS A 56 -56.98 0.47 -20.26
CA CYS A 56 -56.95 0.57 -21.72
C CYS A 56 -56.97 -0.82 -22.40
N GLU A 57 -56.77 -1.91 -21.68
CA GLU A 57 -56.82 -3.26 -22.19
C GLU A 57 -58.15 -3.97 -21.90
N LYS A 58 -58.81 -3.64 -20.79
CA LYS A 58 -59.99 -4.36 -20.30
C LYS A 58 -61.05 -3.38 -19.82
N ASP A 59 -62.29 -3.71 -20.13
CA ASP A 59 -63.44 -3.04 -19.52
C ASP A 59 -63.43 -3.22 -18.00
N GLY A 60 -63.89 -2.24 -17.31
CA GLY A 60 -64.18 -2.25 -15.88
C GLY A 60 -65.68 -2.53 -15.62
N ASN A 61 -66.05 -2.42 -14.38
CA ASN A 61 -67.44 -2.48 -13.97
C ASN A 61 -67.70 -1.57 -12.76
N ILE A 62 -68.89 -1.02 -12.66
CA ILE A 62 -69.35 -0.39 -11.42
C ILE A 62 -69.63 -1.46 -10.37
N GLU A 63 -69.84 -1.08 -9.13
CA GLU A 63 -70.31 -2.02 -8.10
C GLU A 63 -71.77 -2.39 -8.40
N TYR A 64 -72.07 -3.71 -8.35
CA TYR A 64 -73.39 -4.21 -8.60
C TYR A 64 -73.61 -5.54 -7.86
N TRP A 65 -74.86 -6.06 -7.89
CA TRP A 65 -75.21 -7.35 -7.35
C TRP A 65 -75.67 -8.28 -8.48
N SER A 66 -75.21 -9.49 -8.49
CA SER A 66 -75.58 -10.53 -9.47
C SER A 66 -76.32 -11.63 -8.76
N CYS A 67 -77.48 -12.01 -9.29
CA CYS A 67 -78.26 -13.14 -8.79
C CYS A 67 -77.64 -14.44 -9.28
N TYR A 68 -77.21 -15.32 -8.37
CA TYR A 68 -76.55 -16.57 -8.75
C TYR A 68 -77.51 -17.62 -9.34
N ARG A 69 -78.86 -17.35 -9.27
CA ARG A 69 -79.87 -18.28 -9.81
C ARG A 69 -80.27 -17.97 -11.24
N CYS A 70 -80.26 -16.73 -11.64
CA CYS A 70 -80.77 -16.29 -12.96
C CYS A 70 -79.87 -15.30 -13.67
N ASP A 71 -78.68 -15.02 -13.12
CA ASP A 71 -77.70 -14.08 -13.65
C ASP A 71 -78.21 -12.61 -13.82
N ALA A 72 -79.40 -12.30 -13.31
CA ALA A 72 -79.93 -10.91 -13.35
C ALA A 72 -79.07 -9.97 -12.49
N LEU A 73 -78.87 -8.75 -12.97
CA LEU A 73 -78.00 -7.76 -12.36
C LEU A 73 -78.85 -6.67 -11.69
N PHE A 74 -78.37 -6.20 -10.53
CA PHE A 74 -79.07 -5.21 -9.71
C PHE A 74 -78.16 -4.15 -9.16
N ALA A 75 -78.66 -2.97 -8.93
CA ALA A 75 -77.95 -1.86 -8.32
C ALA A 75 -77.80 -2.00 -6.79
N ASP A 76 -78.68 -2.83 -6.17
CA ASP A 76 -78.79 -2.94 -4.70
C ASP A 76 -78.90 -4.40 -4.27
N ALA A 77 -78.64 -4.66 -2.99
CA ALA A 77 -78.64 -6.00 -2.39
C ALA A 77 -80.05 -6.65 -2.36
N ASP A 78 -81.09 -5.81 -2.33
CA ASP A 78 -82.47 -6.28 -2.21
C ASP A 78 -83.11 -6.58 -3.58
N ALA A 79 -82.32 -6.47 -4.65
CA ALA A 79 -82.71 -6.71 -6.04
C ALA A 79 -83.92 -5.88 -6.51
N THR A 80 -83.98 -4.64 -6.04
CA THR A 80 -85.16 -3.75 -6.35
C THR A 80 -84.97 -2.97 -7.66
N THR A 81 -83.73 -2.70 -8.06
CA THR A 81 -83.35 -1.95 -9.25
C THR A 81 -82.57 -2.83 -10.22
N ALA A 82 -83.21 -3.31 -11.28
CA ALA A 82 -82.54 -4.14 -12.29
C ALA A 82 -81.56 -3.28 -13.13
N LEU A 83 -80.41 -3.89 -13.46
CA LEU A 83 -79.38 -3.34 -14.36
C LEU A 83 -79.22 -4.23 -15.57
N SER A 84 -78.93 -3.61 -16.70
CA SER A 84 -78.46 -4.34 -17.88
C SER A 84 -76.92 -4.55 -17.83
N ALA A 85 -76.41 -5.39 -18.67
CA ALA A 85 -74.96 -5.63 -18.83
C ALA A 85 -74.21 -4.32 -19.25
N ASP A 86 -74.89 -3.46 -20.00
CA ASP A 86 -74.30 -2.19 -20.42
C ASP A 86 -74.30 -1.16 -19.29
N ASP A 87 -75.25 -1.20 -18.35
CA ASP A 87 -75.30 -0.27 -17.20
C ASP A 87 -74.12 -0.53 -16.22
N ILE A 88 -73.70 -1.77 -16.11
CA ILE A 88 -72.57 -2.12 -15.20
C ILE A 88 -71.20 -1.93 -15.85
N ARG A 89 -71.15 -1.83 -17.16
CA ARG A 89 -69.90 -1.80 -17.90
C ARG A 89 -69.25 -0.43 -17.88
N LEU A 90 -67.99 -0.38 -17.51
CA LEU A 90 -67.11 0.76 -17.72
C LEU A 90 -66.25 0.47 -18.94
N PRO A 91 -66.41 1.17 -20.04
CA PRO A 91 -65.69 0.89 -21.27
C PRO A 91 -64.20 1.10 -21.08
N LYS A 92 -63.39 0.37 -21.87
CA LYS A 92 -61.92 0.57 -21.90
C LYS A 92 -61.56 2.03 -22.00
N LEU A 93 -60.52 2.41 -21.30
CA LEU A 93 -59.95 3.75 -21.41
C LEU A 93 -59.18 3.87 -22.72
N SER A 94 -59.10 5.07 -23.26
CA SER A 94 -58.19 5.35 -24.38
C SER A 94 -56.74 5.14 -23.95
N HIS A 95 -55.89 4.69 -24.86
CA HIS A 95 -54.48 4.66 -24.64
C HIS A 95 -53.93 6.08 -24.50
N ASN A 96 -52.99 6.28 -23.57
CA ASN A 96 -52.24 7.53 -23.44
C ASN A 96 -50.91 7.37 -24.19
N ALA A 97 -50.94 7.72 -25.48
CA ALA A 97 -49.83 7.52 -26.40
C ALA A 97 -48.72 8.55 -26.15
N ILE A 98 -47.51 8.05 -26.00
CA ILE A 98 -46.27 8.82 -25.90
C ILE A 98 -45.38 8.45 -27.06
N PHE A 99 -44.96 9.41 -27.84
CA PHE A 99 -44.02 9.21 -28.95
C PHE A 99 -42.61 9.04 -28.43
N VAL A 100 -41.91 8.01 -28.90
CA VAL A 100 -40.49 7.80 -28.73
C VAL A 100 -39.80 7.99 -30.07
N ASP A 101 -39.04 9.07 -30.19
CA ASP A 101 -38.30 9.35 -31.41
C ASP A 101 -37.20 8.33 -31.64
N LYS A 102 -36.75 8.22 -32.90
CA LYS A 102 -35.60 7.38 -33.25
C LYS A 102 -34.35 7.81 -32.48
N ASN A 103 -33.64 6.85 -31.98
CA ASN A 103 -32.32 7.05 -31.45
C ASN A 103 -31.31 6.16 -32.21
N GLN A 104 -30.18 6.76 -32.65
CA GLN A 104 -29.17 6.00 -33.35
C GLN A 104 -28.35 5.13 -32.38
N SER A 105 -28.07 3.91 -32.80
CA SER A 105 -27.14 3.05 -32.07
C SER A 105 -25.74 3.64 -32.06
N THR A 106 -25.04 3.42 -30.95
CA THR A 106 -23.57 3.56 -30.89
C THR A 106 -22.95 2.19 -30.66
N CYS A 107 -21.65 2.11 -30.53
CA CYS A 107 -20.99 0.85 -30.15
C CYS A 107 -21.21 0.46 -28.68
N SER A 108 -21.69 1.36 -27.83
CA SER A 108 -21.96 1.12 -26.40
C SER A 108 -23.45 1.18 -26.05
N THR A 109 -24.29 1.75 -26.89
CA THR A 109 -25.73 1.91 -26.63
C THR A 109 -26.57 1.42 -27.81
N LYS A 110 -27.63 0.67 -27.50
CA LYS A 110 -28.64 0.29 -28.46
C LYS A 110 -29.44 1.51 -28.89
N GLY A 111 -29.78 1.60 -30.15
CA GLY A 111 -30.73 2.58 -30.66
C GLY A 111 -32.15 2.04 -30.68
N ASN A 112 -33.03 2.83 -31.26
CA ASN A 112 -34.40 2.41 -31.56
C ASN A 112 -34.91 3.11 -32.84
N ILE A 113 -35.83 2.43 -33.55
CA ILE A 113 -36.70 3.08 -34.54
C ILE A 113 -37.80 3.87 -33.80
N PRO A 114 -38.45 4.84 -34.43
CA PRO A 114 -39.53 5.59 -33.77
C PRO A 114 -40.72 4.67 -33.50
N TYR A 115 -41.39 4.85 -32.38
CA TYR A 115 -42.58 4.10 -31.99
C TYR A 115 -43.42 4.90 -30.98
N TRP A 116 -44.62 4.45 -30.72
CA TRP A 116 -45.48 4.97 -29.69
C TRP A 116 -45.61 3.96 -28.55
N TYR A 117 -45.77 4.39 -27.33
CA TYR A 117 -46.11 3.51 -26.24
C TYR A 117 -47.19 4.11 -25.34
N CYS A 118 -48.08 3.29 -24.83
CA CYS A 118 -49.09 3.73 -23.87
C CYS A 118 -48.47 3.79 -22.46
N SER A 119 -48.53 4.96 -21.82
CA SER A 119 -48.00 5.13 -20.45
C SER A 119 -48.83 4.40 -19.38
N ASN A 120 -50.04 3.93 -19.71
CA ASN A 120 -50.93 3.25 -18.78
C ASN A 120 -50.76 1.73 -18.80
N CYS A 121 -50.57 1.10 -19.98
CA CYS A 121 -50.41 -0.34 -20.12
C CYS A 121 -49.02 -0.77 -20.62
N TYR A 122 -48.16 0.19 -20.98
CA TYR A 122 -46.79 -0.03 -21.51
C TYR A 122 -46.75 -0.88 -22.79
N THR A 123 -47.86 -0.95 -23.52
CA THR A 123 -47.94 -1.59 -24.84
C THR A 123 -47.33 -0.65 -25.89
N TYR A 124 -46.64 -1.21 -26.87
CA TYR A 124 -45.97 -0.46 -27.96
C TYR A 124 -46.88 -0.48 -29.20
N PHE A 125 -46.86 0.60 -29.97
CA PHE A 125 -47.70 0.82 -31.15
C PHE A 125 -46.93 1.46 -32.30
N GLU A 126 -47.35 1.19 -33.53
CA GLU A 126 -46.78 1.81 -34.72
C GLU A 126 -47.32 3.22 -34.96
N ASP A 127 -48.47 3.54 -34.40
CA ASP A 127 -49.25 4.77 -34.68
C ASP A 127 -49.71 5.48 -33.41
N GLU A 128 -49.97 6.80 -33.51
CA GLU A 128 -50.43 7.65 -32.43
C GLU A 128 -51.83 7.26 -31.89
N ALA A 129 -52.65 6.70 -32.76
CA ALA A 129 -53.99 6.24 -32.38
C ALA A 129 -53.95 4.94 -31.56
N CYS A 130 -52.77 4.32 -31.40
CA CYS A 130 -52.59 3.04 -30.74
C CYS A 130 -53.44 1.93 -31.34
N ALA A 131 -53.63 1.94 -32.68
CA ALA A 131 -54.46 0.97 -33.40
C ALA A 131 -53.68 -0.29 -33.82
N VAL A 132 -52.36 -0.15 -34.06
CA VAL A 132 -51.50 -1.26 -34.48
C VAL A 132 -50.49 -1.55 -33.39
N GLU A 133 -50.71 -2.63 -32.69
CA GLU A 133 -49.84 -3.07 -31.60
C GLU A 133 -48.55 -3.70 -32.12
N ILE A 134 -47.41 -3.38 -31.52
CA ILE A 134 -46.11 -3.99 -31.72
C ILE A 134 -45.98 -5.16 -30.72
N GLU A 135 -46.33 -6.36 -31.12
CA GLU A 135 -46.28 -7.57 -30.27
C GLU A 135 -44.88 -7.85 -29.73
N ASN A 136 -43.85 -7.72 -30.59
CA ASN A 136 -42.44 -7.92 -30.19
C ASN A 136 -41.81 -6.57 -29.90
N LYS A 137 -41.79 -6.17 -28.65
CA LYS A 137 -41.12 -4.93 -28.20
C LYS A 137 -39.61 -4.87 -28.56
N GLY A 138 -38.97 -6.00 -28.80
CA GLY A 138 -37.58 -6.05 -29.26
C GLY A 138 -37.38 -5.60 -30.70
N SER A 139 -38.47 -5.61 -31.54
CA SER A 139 -38.37 -5.20 -32.95
C SER A 139 -38.09 -3.72 -33.15
N VAL A 140 -38.40 -2.88 -32.16
CA VAL A 140 -38.10 -1.45 -32.20
C VAL A 140 -36.66 -1.14 -31.78
N LEU A 141 -35.91 -2.09 -31.21
CA LEU A 141 -34.54 -1.88 -30.77
C LEU A 141 -33.56 -2.16 -31.90
N LEU A 142 -32.62 -1.25 -32.08
CA LEU A 142 -31.47 -1.41 -32.96
C LEU A 142 -30.29 -1.95 -32.14
N GLY A 143 -29.58 -2.95 -32.68
CA GLY A 143 -28.34 -3.47 -32.07
C GLY A 143 -27.26 -2.40 -31.97
N THR A 144 -26.27 -2.64 -31.13
CA THR A 144 -25.07 -1.78 -31.08
C THR A 144 -24.29 -1.89 -32.39
N LEU A 145 -23.61 -0.82 -32.74
CA LEU A 145 -22.66 -0.82 -33.88
C LEU A 145 -21.34 -1.52 -33.47
N ALA A 146 -20.56 -1.91 -34.46
CA ALA A 146 -19.20 -2.36 -34.22
C ALA A 146 -18.33 -1.21 -33.66
N HIS A 147 -17.32 -1.55 -32.87
CA HIS A 147 -16.35 -0.57 -32.40
C HIS A 147 -15.46 -0.09 -33.54
N THR A 148 -15.11 1.20 -33.53
CA THR A 148 -14.09 1.78 -34.43
C THR A 148 -12.77 1.75 -33.67
N LEU A 149 -12.00 0.69 -33.91
CA LEU A 149 -10.80 0.38 -33.14
C LEU A 149 -9.53 0.93 -33.77
N THR A 150 -8.65 1.46 -32.93
CA THR A 150 -7.28 1.84 -33.27
C THR A 150 -6.33 0.96 -32.45
N TYR A 151 -5.38 0.34 -33.13
CA TYR A 151 -4.37 -0.52 -32.51
C TYR A 151 -3.29 0.31 -31.84
N ALA A 152 -2.93 -0.06 -30.61
CA ALA A 152 -1.79 0.44 -29.84
C ALA A 152 -0.82 -0.73 -29.60
N ALA A 153 0.37 -0.63 -30.17
CA ALA A 153 1.40 -1.66 -29.99
C ALA A 153 1.91 -1.68 -28.55
N ALA A 154 2.34 -2.85 -28.09
CA ALA A 154 3.00 -2.98 -26.79
C ALA A 154 4.29 -2.16 -26.76
N THR A 155 4.54 -1.48 -25.65
CA THR A 155 5.79 -0.76 -25.38
C THR A 155 6.39 -1.23 -24.05
N THR A 156 7.72 -1.40 -24.02
CA THR A 156 8.44 -1.76 -22.81
C THR A 156 8.66 -0.50 -21.95
N PRO A 157 8.46 -0.59 -20.61
CA PRO A 157 8.82 0.51 -19.72
C PRO A 157 10.31 0.87 -19.83
N SER A 158 10.64 2.15 -19.68
CA SER A 158 12.03 2.63 -19.68
C SER A 158 12.20 3.88 -18.83
N GLY A 159 13.14 3.85 -17.88
CA GLY A 159 13.32 4.91 -16.89
C GLY A 159 12.00 5.19 -16.17
N TYR A 160 11.57 6.44 -16.10
CA TYR A 160 10.28 6.83 -15.50
C TYR A 160 9.07 6.68 -16.43
N THR A 161 9.28 6.26 -17.69
CA THR A 161 8.19 6.11 -18.65
C THR A 161 7.56 4.73 -18.55
N ASN A 162 6.27 4.69 -18.24
CA ASN A 162 5.51 3.46 -18.24
C ASN A 162 5.41 2.89 -19.67
N GLY A 163 5.37 1.58 -19.77
CA GLY A 163 5.01 0.86 -20.97
C GLY A 163 3.51 0.59 -21.07
N ASN A 164 3.11 -0.12 -22.09
CA ASN A 164 1.75 -0.63 -22.24
C ASN A 164 1.75 -2.02 -22.87
N ILE A 165 0.72 -2.83 -22.55
CA ILE A 165 0.41 -4.04 -23.31
C ILE A 165 -0.18 -3.63 -24.68
N GLU A 166 -0.12 -4.52 -25.67
CA GLU A 166 -0.90 -4.30 -26.90
C GLU A 166 -2.40 -4.25 -26.56
N HIS A 167 -3.09 -3.33 -27.19
CA HIS A 167 -4.52 -3.15 -26.99
C HIS A 167 -5.16 -2.38 -28.13
N TRP A 168 -6.47 -2.29 -28.14
CA TRP A 168 -7.25 -1.54 -29.11
C TRP A 168 -8.12 -0.52 -28.38
N ASN A 169 -8.16 0.70 -28.92
CA ASN A 169 -8.97 1.79 -28.39
C ASN A 169 -10.11 2.12 -29.34
N CYS A 170 -11.34 2.19 -28.83
CA CYS A 170 -12.46 2.65 -29.64
C CYS A 170 -12.56 4.18 -29.61
N SER A 171 -12.46 4.82 -30.79
CA SER A 171 -12.57 6.26 -30.92
C SER A 171 -13.96 6.83 -30.66
N VAL A 172 -14.99 5.97 -30.59
CA VAL A 172 -16.40 6.38 -30.38
C VAL A 172 -16.80 6.31 -28.92
N CYS A 173 -16.48 5.22 -28.22
CA CYS A 173 -16.86 5.03 -26.81
C CYS A 173 -15.68 5.18 -25.83
N ASN A 174 -14.46 5.41 -26.32
CA ASN A 174 -13.22 5.47 -25.55
C ASN A 174 -12.94 4.18 -24.73
N GLY A 175 -13.55 3.05 -25.12
CA GLY A 175 -13.31 1.75 -24.49
C GLY A 175 -11.98 1.17 -24.93
N TYR A 176 -11.35 0.39 -24.05
CA TYR A 176 -10.12 -0.36 -24.27
C TYR A 176 -10.44 -1.84 -24.42
N PHE A 177 -9.76 -2.53 -25.35
CA PHE A 177 -10.02 -3.93 -25.66
C PHE A 177 -8.71 -4.70 -25.80
N SER A 178 -8.70 -5.96 -25.37
CA SER A 178 -7.54 -6.84 -25.49
C SER A 178 -7.57 -7.68 -26.78
N ASP A 179 -8.54 -7.48 -27.65
CA ASP A 179 -8.66 -8.16 -28.94
C ASP A 179 -9.09 -7.20 -30.07
N GLU A 180 -8.68 -7.53 -31.28
CA GLU A 180 -8.99 -6.76 -32.51
C GLU A 180 -10.49 -6.71 -32.82
N ALA A 181 -11.26 -7.67 -32.35
CA ALA A 181 -12.71 -7.71 -32.58
C ALA A 181 -13.47 -6.75 -31.62
N GLY A 182 -12.81 -6.21 -30.60
CA GLY A 182 -13.47 -5.37 -29.57
C GLY A 182 -14.45 -6.15 -28.71
N SER A 183 -14.25 -7.47 -28.55
CA SER A 183 -15.14 -8.32 -27.80
C SER A 183 -14.77 -8.45 -26.32
N LYS A 184 -13.50 -8.20 -25.97
CA LYS A 184 -12.95 -8.32 -24.61
C LYS A 184 -12.54 -6.94 -24.10
N GLN A 185 -13.50 -6.27 -23.48
CA GLN A 185 -13.27 -4.96 -22.88
C GLN A 185 -12.36 -5.10 -21.65
N ILE A 186 -11.40 -4.21 -21.54
CA ILE A 186 -10.45 -4.06 -20.43
C ILE A 186 -10.49 -2.63 -19.90
N THR A 187 -9.90 -2.38 -18.73
CA THR A 187 -9.77 -1.01 -18.21
C THR A 187 -8.52 -0.33 -18.77
N GLN A 188 -8.51 0.99 -18.78
CA GLN A 188 -7.34 1.76 -19.19
C GLN A 188 -6.12 1.43 -18.32
N GLU A 189 -6.32 1.33 -17.01
CA GLU A 189 -5.27 1.02 -16.04
C GLU A 189 -4.63 -0.35 -16.33
N SER A 190 -5.43 -1.33 -16.78
CA SER A 190 -4.92 -2.66 -17.11
C SER A 190 -4.05 -2.69 -18.37
N THR A 191 -4.07 -1.61 -19.19
CA THR A 191 -3.17 -1.51 -20.34
C THR A 191 -1.78 -1.03 -19.96
N VAL A 192 -1.59 -0.44 -18.79
CA VAL A 192 -0.34 0.17 -18.36
C VAL A 192 0.59 -0.88 -17.75
N ILE A 193 1.83 -0.93 -18.23
CA ILE A 193 2.94 -1.64 -17.59
C ILE A 193 3.73 -0.60 -16.83
N LEU A 194 3.67 -0.66 -15.50
CA LEU A 194 4.40 0.29 -14.66
C LEU A 194 5.90 0.14 -14.87
N SER A 195 6.61 1.25 -14.95
CA SER A 195 8.06 1.24 -14.84
C SER A 195 8.45 0.94 -13.39
N ALA A 196 9.46 0.08 -13.22
CA ALA A 196 10.05 -0.17 -11.91
C ALA A 196 10.52 1.11 -11.20
N TYR A 197 10.91 2.13 -11.96
CA TYR A 197 11.33 3.44 -11.44
C TYR A 197 10.22 4.24 -10.74
N ASN A 198 8.96 3.94 -11.01
CA ASN A 198 7.82 4.62 -10.39
C ASN A 198 7.30 3.91 -9.14
N ILE A 199 8.03 2.89 -8.66
CA ILE A 199 7.63 2.13 -7.46
C ILE A 199 8.36 2.65 -6.23
N PRO A 200 9.71 2.74 -6.19
CA PRO A 200 10.40 3.36 -5.07
C PRO A 200 10.11 4.86 -4.98
N ASP A 201 10.09 5.38 -3.77
CA ASP A 201 9.88 6.81 -3.53
C ASP A 201 11.00 7.66 -4.13
N PHE A 202 12.24 7.16 -4.05
CA PHE A 202 13.41 7.83 -4.60
C PHE A 202 14.27 6.89 -5.45
N VAL A 203 14.87 7.41 -6.50
CA VAL A 203 15.83 6.69 -7.35
C VAL A 203 17.11 7.50 -7.49
N VAL A 204 18.22 6.91 -7.09
CA VAL A 204 19.57 7.44 -7.27
C VAL A 204 20.21 6.79 -8.50
N GLU A 205 20.39 7.55 -9.54
CA GLU A 205 21.05 7.12 -10.78
C GLU A 205 22.57 7.17 -10.62
N VAL A 206 23.23 6.05 -10.83
CA VAL A 206 24.70 5.93 -10.85
C VAL A 206 25.16 5.65 -12.27
N ALA A 207 26.31 6.20 -12.66
CA ALA A 207 26.88 6.00 -13.99
C ALA A 207 27.04 4.51 -14.31
N GLU A 208 26.63 4.13 -15.52
CA GLU A 208 26.70 2.73 -15.98
C GLU A 208 28.13 2.19 -15.94
N GLY A 209 28.29 0.98 -15.42
CA GLY A 209 29.60 0.30 -15.30
C GLY A 209 30.44 0.75 -14.09
N LYS A 210 30.03 1.78 -13.33
CA LYS A 210 30.63 2.14 -12.07
C LYS A 210 30.01 1.30 -10.96
N ASP A 211 30.80 0.64 -10.11
CA ASP A 211 30.28 0.03 -8.88
C ASP A 211 29.70 1.14 -7.96
N PRO A 212 28.39 1.12 -7.67
CA PRO A 212 27.82 2.10 -6.74
C PRO A 212 28.37 1.92 -5.33
N VAL A 213 28.59 3.02 -4.62
CA VAL A 213 29.10 3.00 -3.25
C VAL A 213 28.08 3.66 -2.32
N VAL A 214 27.64 2.89 -1.33
CA VAL A 214 26.80 3.41 -0.25
C VAL A 214 27.64 3.55 1.02
N LEU A 215 27.50 4.68 1.72
CA LEU A 215 28.13 4.91 3.01
C LEU A 215 27.04 4.91 4.09
N GLN A 216 27.13 3.97 5.02
CA GLN A 216 26.30 3.97 6.22
C GLN A 216 26.97 4.80 7.32
N LEU A 217 26.30 5.84 7.78
CA LEU A 217 26.57 6.59 9.00
C LEU A 217 25.50 6.25 10.03
N THR A 218 25.81 6.36 11.31
CA THR A 218 24.84 6.12 12.38
C THR A 218 25.22 6.85 13.66
N ASP A 219 24.24 7.13 14.49
CA ASP A 219 24.43 7.63 15.85
C ASP A 219 25.37 8.85 15.88
N THR A 220 25.12 9.82 14.98
CA THR A 220 25.86 11.08 14.94
C THR A 220 25.58 11.92 16.17
N GLN A 221 24.39 11.81 16.73
CA GLN A 221 23.97 12.37 18.03
C GLN A 221 24.47 13.80 18.25
N ILE A 222 24.22 14.67 17.27
CA ILE A 222 24.57 16.09 17.36
C ILE A 222 23.82 16.73 18.53
N ILE A 223 24.53 17.48 19.33
CA ILE A 223 24.00 18.14 20.53
C ILE A 223 23.62 19.56 20.20
N ASP A 224 22.44 19.99 20.61
CA ASP A 224 21.98 21.36 20.52
C ASP A 224 22.72 22.25 21.53
N ALA A 225 23.18 23.41 21.10
CA ALA A 225 23.93 24.36 21.96
C ALA A 225 23.11 24.86 23.16
N GLY A 226 21.78 24.77 23.09
CA GLY A 226 20.89 25.12 24.20
C GLY A 226 20.77 24.06 25.29
N GLN A 227 21.21 22.84 25.01
CA GLN A 227 21.12 21.74 25.96
C GLN A 227 22.12 21.90 27.09
N THR A 228 21.63 21.84 28.32
CA THR A 228 22.46 21.91 29.52
C THR A 228 22.16 20.75 30.44
N ARG A 229 23.17 20.00 30.86
CA ARG A 229 23.04 18.85 31.75
C ARG A 229 23.75 19.07 33.08
N PRO A 230 23.09 19.68 34.05
CA PRO A 230 23.69 19.87 35.38
C PRO A 230 23.91 18.49 36.03
N GLY A 231 25.13 18.23 36.47
CA GLY A 231 25.50 17.01 37.21
C GLY A 231 26.21 15.92 36.41
N ARG A 232 26.36 16.04 35.11
CA ARG A 232 27.28 15.17 34.36
C ARG A 232 28.72 15.58 34.59
N GLY A 233 29.58 14.66 35.03
CA GLY A 233 30.99 14.89 35.40
C GLY A 233 31.94 13.98 34.61
N GLY A 234 33.24 14.29 34.62
CA GLY A 234 34.28 13.48 34.00
C GLY A 234 34.33 13.60 32.47
N VAL A 235 34.47 12.48 31.80
CA VAL A 235 34.51 12.39 30.31
C VAL A 235 33.24 12.97 29.67
N ASP A 236 32.09 12.82 30.31
CA ASP A 236 30.82 13.39 29.82
C ASP A 236 30.81 14.91 29.76
N LYS A 237 31.56 15.58 30.65
CA LYS A 237 31.61 17.05 30.66
C LYS A 237 32.34 17.62 29.44
N GLU A 238 33.36 16.93 28.95
CA GLU A 238 34.06 17.33 27.71
C GLU A 238 33.23 16.97 26.49
N ALA A 239 32.51 15.85 26.52
CA ALA A 239 31.59 15.42 25.47
C ALA A 239 30.42 16.41 25.30
N TRP A 240 29.95 17.03 26.40
CA TRP A 240 28.89 18.05 26.37
C TRP A 240 29.40 19.46 26.01
N ALA A 241 30.66 19.64 25.72
CA ALA A 241 31.15 20.83 25.06
C ALA A 241 30.72 20.80 23.57
N THR A 242 29.48 21.22 23.31
CA THR A 242 28.75 21.06 22.05
C THR A 242 29.52 21.52 20.82
N ASP A 243 30.28 22.64 20.95
CA ASP A 243 31.16 23.17 19.91
C ASP A 243 32.24 22.17 19.46
N LYS A 244 32.79 21.37 20.39
CA LYS A 244 33.85 20.40 20.08
C LYS A 244 33.33 19.07 19.59
N VAL A 245 32.20 18.60 20.15
CA VAL A 245 31.63 17.30 19.76
C VAL A 245 31.07 17.35 18.34
N ASN A 246 30.27 18.38 18.05
CA ASN A 246 29.70 18.55 16.72
C ASN A 246 30.80 18.82 15.69
N GLU A 247 31.82 19.65 16.01
CA GLU A 247 32.96 19.86 15.13
C GLU A 247 33.71 18.58 14.81
N ARG A 248 33.98 17.72 15.80
CA ARG A 248 34.65 16.43 15.57
C ARG A 248 33.79 15.51 14.72
N CYS A 249 32.50 15.41 14.99
CA CYS A 249 31.58 14.63 14.17
C CYS A 249 31.62 15.08 12.70
N TYR A 250 31.51 16.39 12.46
CA TYR A 250 31.58 16.96 11.10
C TYR A 250 32.92 16.67 10.43
N ASN A 251 34.02 16.71 11.17
CA ASN A 251 35.34 16.35 10.64
C ASN A 251 35.40 14.86 10.26
N TYR A 252 34.88 13.94 11.07
CA TYR A 252 34.83 12.51 10.74
C TYR A 252 33.97 12.24 9.52
N VAL A 253 32.78 12.81 9.46
CA VAL A 253 31.88 12.65 8.30
C VAL A 253 32.52 13.23 7.04
N THR A 254 33.20 14.41 7.15
CA THR A 254 33.91 15.02 6.02
C THR A 254 35.07 14.14 5.53
N GLU A 255 35.86 13.56 6.46
CA GLU A 255 36.95 12.63 6.13
C GLU A 255 36.41 11.43 5.34
N MET A 256 35.36 10.78 5.85
CA MET A 256 34.74 9.64 5.22
C MET A 256 34.20 9.95 3.82
N ILE A 257 33.42 11.00 3.69
CA ILE A 257 32.82 11.40 2.39
C ILE A 257 33.89 11.69 1.35
N ASN A 258 34.95 12.43 1.74
CA ASN A 258 36.05 12.76 0.83
C ASN A 258 36.88 11.55 0.40
N ALA A 259 37.08 10.57 1.29
CA ALA A 259 37.83 9.36 1.00
C ALA A 259 37.01 8.35 0.21
N VAL A 260 35.75 8.11 0.61
CA VAL A 260 34.87 7.07 0.06
C VAL A 260 34.20 7.52 -1.22
N LYS A 261 33.82 8.80 -1.32
CA LYS A 261 33.06 9.39 -2.44
C LYS A 261 31.78 8.60 -2.75
N PRO A 262 30.89 8.46 -1.76
CA PRO A 262 29.69 7.64 -1.93
C PRO A 262 28.72 8.24 -2.94
N ASP A 263 27.92 7.38 -3.56
CA ASP A 263 26.80 7.76 -4.42
C ASP A 263 25.50 7.98 -3.62
N LEU A 264 25.41 7.33 -2.43
CA LEU A 264 24.32 7.46 -1.48
C LEU A 264 24.86 7.35 -0.06
N ILE A 265 24.34 8.16 0.85
CA ILE A 265 24.60 8.04 2.28
C ILE A 265 23.33 7.55 2.97
N LEU A 266 23.40 6.43 3.68
CA LEU A 266 22.36 5.98 4.61
C LEU A 266 22.71 6.48 6.01
N LEU A 267 21.74 7.05 6.71
CA LEU A 267 21.90 7.50 8.08
C LEU A 267 20.91 6.73 8.96
N THR A 268 21.42 5.73 9.69
CA THR A 268 20.59 4.77 10.40
C THR A 268 20.21 5.22 11.82
N GLY A 269 19.72 6.46 11.93
CA GLY A 269 19.06 7.02 13.12
C GLY A 269 20.00 7.66 14.13
N ASP A 270 19.39 8.26 15.14
CA ASP A 270 20.05 9.03 16.21
C ASP A 270 20.98 10.12 15.64
N ILE A 271 20.40 10.96 14.77
CA ILE A 271 21.09 12.11 14.19
C ILE A 271 21.39 13.14 15.27
N VAL A 272 20.35 13.45 16.06
CA VAL A 272 20.41 14.41 17.18
C VAL A 272 20.25 13.69 18.51
N TYR A 273 20.67 14.35 19.57
CA TYR A 273 20.42 13.89 20.94
C TYR A 273 19.46 14.89 21.60
N GLY A 274 18.16 14.59 21.58
CA GLY A 274 17.11 15.54 21.97
C GLY A 274 16.94 15.67 23.49
N GLU A 275 16.66 14.59 24.20
CA GLU A 275 16.31 14.55 25.63
C GLU A 275 15.32 15.65 26.07
N PHE A 276 14.44 16.10 25.16
CA PHE A 276 13.33 17.07 25.38
C PHE A 276 13.74 18.47 25.83
N ASP A 277 14.96 18.90 25.60
CA ASP A 277 15.45 20.25 25.93
C ASP A 277 16.27 20.92 24.80
N ASP A 278 16.21 20.35 23.59
CA ASP A 278 16.81 20.92 22.40
C ASP A 278 16.02 22.11 21.84
N SER A 279 16.66 22.97 21.05
CA SER A 279 16.01 24.05 20.31
C SER A 279 15.68 23.70 18.86
N GLY A 280 16.13 22.55 18.38
CA GLY A 280 16.09 22.13 16.99
C GLY A 280 17.23 22.69 16.12
N SER A 281 18.12 23.54 16.68
CA SER A 281 19.20 24.16 15.91
C SER A 281 20.21 23.13 15.42
N ALA A 282 20.49 22.09 16.21
CA ALA A 282 21.42 21.02 15.84
C ALA A 282 20.99 20.30 14.56
N LEU A 283 19.71 19.95 14.44
CA LEU A 283 19.19 19.31 13.22
C LEU A 283 19.35 20.23 12.01
N LEU A 284 19.01 21.50 12.13
CA LEU A 284 19.16 22.46 11.03
C LEU A 284 20.62 22.64 10.61
N ASP A 285 21.55 22.66 11.57
CA ASP A 285 23.00 22.74 11.30
C ASP A 285 23.47 21.47 10.59
N PHE A 286 23.02 20.30 11.04
CA PHE A 286 23.36 19.02 10.41
C PHE A 286 22.81 18.93 8.99
N ILE A 287 21.56 19.32 8.76
CA ILE A 287 20.98 19.36 7.41
C ILE A 287 21.84 20.24 6.51
N ARG A 288 22.16 21.48 6.92
CA ARG A 288 23.03 22.38 6.11
C ARG A 288 24.39 21.77 5.84
N PHE A 289 24.98 21.08 6.81
CA PHE A 289 26.25 20.38 6.67
C PHE A 289 26.15 19.26 5.62
N MET A 290 25.17 18.37 5.71
CA MET A 290 24.98 17.28 4.75
C MET A 290 24.67 17.79 3.34
N GLU A 291 23.82 18.79 3.22
CA GLU A 291 23.48 19.45 1.95
C GLU A 291 24.69 20.08 1.24
N SER A 292 25.72 20.47 1.99
CA SER A 292 26.93 21.07 1.43
C SER A 292 27.73 20.12 0.53
N PHE A 293 27.60 18.79 0.74
CA PHE A 293 28.26 17.79 -0.09
C PHE A 293 27.55 17.52 -1.42
N GLN A 294 26.28 17.88 -1.55
CA GLN A 294 25.47 17.66 -2.75
C GLN A 294 25.39 16.17 -3.14
N ILE A 295 25.44 15.28 -2.18
CA ILE A 295 25.32 13.84 -2.32
C ILE A 295 23.94 13.45 -1.76
N PRO A 296 23.16 12.57 -2.45
CA PRO A 296 21.92 12.03 -1.90
C PRO A 296 22.16 11.37 -0.54
N TRP A 297 21.36 11.70 0.45
CA TRP A 297 21.42 11.11 1.78
C TRP A 297 20.02 10.77 2.30
N ALA A 298 19.89 9.62 2.94
CA ALA A 298 18.64 9.01 3.34
C ALA A 298 18.66 8.72 4.86
N PRO A 299 18.07 9.59 5.70
CA PRO A 299 18.00 9.39 7.14
C PRO A 299 16.79 8.57 7.55
N ILE A 300 16.91 7.80 8.63
CA ILE A 300 15.79 7.24 9.39
C ILE A 300 15.79 7.80 10.80
N PHE A 301 14.64 7.75 11.46
CA PHE A 301 14.55 8.12 12.86
C PHE A 301 15.10 7.00 13.75
N GLY A 302 15.86 7.40 14.78
CA GLY A 302 16.19 6.56 15.92
C GLY A 302 15.31 6.91 17.12
N ASN A 303 15.72 6.47 18.31
CA ASN A 303 14.96 6.77 19.52
C ASN A 303 15.15 8.22 20.01
N HIS A 304 16.25 8.87 19.65
CA HIS A 304 16.54 10.24 20.09
C HIS A 304 15.85 11.33 19.26
N GLU A 305 15.51 11.12 18.00
CA GLU A 305 14.67 12.04 17.23
C GLU A 305 13.30 12.24 17.89
N ASN A 306 12.74 11.19 18.47
CA ASN A 306 11.46 11.25 19.17
C ASN A 306 11.51 12.03 20.50
N GLU A 307 12.70 12.41 20.96
CA GLU A 307 12.92 13.19 22.19
C GLU A 307 13.05 14.69 21.93
N SER A 308 13.01 15.15 20.70
CA SER A 308 13.10 16.57 20.39
C SER A 308 11.88 17.34 20.88
N VAL A 309 12.12 18.48 21.53
CA VAL A 309 11.05 19.39 21.97
C VAL A 309 10.26 19.99 20.80
N LYS A 310 10.87 20.02 19.60
CA LYS A 310 10.20 20.46 18.37
C LYS A 310 9.18 19.46 17.86
N GLY A 311 9.31 18.20 18.28
CA GLY A 311 8.48 17.09 17.82
C GLY A 311 8.96 16.48 16.50
N ALA A 312 8.49 15.27 16.25
CA ALA A 312 8.87 14.52 15.07
C ALA A 312 8.34 15.14 13.76
N ASP A 313 7.10 15.63 13.76
CA ASP A 313 6.50 16.24 12.55
C ASP A 313 7.31 17.43 12.04
N TRP A 314 7.80 18.27 12.95
CA TRP A 314 8.66 19.41 12.57
C TRP A 314 9.98 18.92 11.95
N GLN A 315 10.60 17.87 12.52
CA GLN A 315 11.83 17.31 11.98
C GLN A 315 11.61 16.70 10.59
N CYS A 316 10.51 15.97 10.39
CA CYS A 316 10.13 15.45 9.08
C CYS A 316 10.01 16.57 8.05
N GLU A 317 9.32 17.67 8.39
CA GLU A 317 9.20 18.84 7.51
C GLU A 317 10.56 19.43 7.12
N GLN A 318 11.52 19.51 8.07
CA GLN A 318 12.86 20.04 7.77
C GLN A 318 13.63 19.10 6.82
N LEU A 319 13.53 17.79 7.02
CA LEU A 319 14.17 16.77 6.18
C LEU A 319 13.57 16.74 4.76
N GLU A 320 12.24 16.79 4.64
CA GLU A 320 11.54 16.83 3.35
C GLU A 320 11.86 18.08 2.52
N ASN A 321 12.13 19.21 3.18
CA ASN A 321 12.49 20.46 2.52
C ASN A 321 13.96 20.55 2.09
N ALA A 322 14.81 19.60 2.49
CA ALA A 322 16.21 19.58 2.11
C ALA A 322 16.37 18.97 0.70
N LYS A 323 17.26 19.56 -0.10
CA LYS A 323 17.34 19.28 -1.55
C LYS A 323 17.93 17.90 -1.88
N TYR A 324 18.96 17.48 -1.14
CA TYR A 324 19.65 16.21 -1.34
C TYR A 324 19.23 15.15 -0.33
N CYS A 325 18.39 15.52 0.64
CA CYS A 325 17.79 14.59 1.57
C CYS A 325 16.70 13.80 0.89
N LEU A 326 16.83 12.48 0.92
CA LEU A 326 15.81 11.55 0.42
C LEU A 326 14.97 11.09 1.61
N PHE A 327 13.96 11.87 1.95
CA PHE A 327 13.07 11.60 3.08
C PHE A 327 11.61 11.86 2.69
N GLU A 328 10.71 10.99 3.10
CA GLU A 328 9.28 11.15 2.91
C GLU A 328 8.52 10.68 4.14
N GLN A 329 7.64 11.54 4.66
CA GLN A 329 6.73 11.20 5.74
C GLN A 329 5.47 10.57 5.18
N LYS A 330 5.28 9.27 5.44
CA LYS A 330 4.04 8.55 5.09
C LYS A 330 3.04 8.58 6.23
N THR A 331 1.77 8.36 5.90
CA THR A 331 0.69 8.19 6.89
C THR A 331 0.69 6.75 7.43
N LEU A 332 1.83 6.35 8.01
CA LEU A 332 2.08 5.04 8.61
C LEU A 332 2.52 5.22 10.06
N THR A 333 2.50 4.13 10.82
CA THR A 333 3.16 4.08 12.14
C THR A 333 4.65 4.40 11.96
N GLY A 334 5.19 5.23 12.85
CA GLY A 334 6.56 5.74 12.77
C GLY A 334 6.70 6.97 11.88
N ASN A 335 7.88 7.58 11.89
CA ASN A 335 8.22 8.81 11.18
C ASN A 335 9.19 8.52 10.04
N GLY A 336 8.82 8.93 8.82
CA GLY A 336 9.49 8.53 7.60
C GLY A 336 8.81 7.29 7.01
N ASN A 337 9.53 6.19 6.84
CA ASN A 337 9.11 4.98 6.14
C ASN A 337 8.98 5.18 4.63
N TYR A 338 10.08 5.05 3.94
CA TYR A 338 10.19 5.29 2.51
C TYR A 338 11.21 4.34 1.86
N SER A 339 11.28 4.33 0.55
CA SER A 339 12.18 3.47 -0.22
C SER A 339 13.13 4.27 -1.10
N VAL A 340 14.40 3.84 -1.14
CA VAL A 340 15.45 4.45 -1.98
C VAL A 340 16.08 3.38 -2.85
N ALA A 341 16.01 3.58 -4.17
CA ALA A 341 16.63 2.69 -5.12
C ALA A 341 17.96 3.22 -5.65
N ILE A 342 18.90 2.31 -5.88
CA ILE A 342 20.07 2.54 -6.75
C ILE A 342 19.73 1.99 -8.12
N ALA A 343 19.97 2.80 -9.16
CA ALA A 343 19.70 2.45 -10.55
C ALA A 343 20.92 2.70 -11.45
N GLN A 344 21.05 1.90 -12.50
CA GLN A 344 22.06 2.07 -13.54
C GLN A 344 21.52 1.62 -14.89
N GLY A 345 21.82 2.37 -15.95
CA GLY A 345 21.46 1.98 -17.32
C GLY A 345 19.95 1.72 -17.51
N GLY A 346 19.11 2.47 -16.82
CA GLY A 346 17.65 2.31 -16.89
C GLY A 346 17.07 1.13 -16.10
N LYS A 347 17.86 0.48 -15.22
CA LYS A 347 17.44 -0.66 -14.40
C LYS A 347 17.70 -0.40 -12.92
N LEU A 348 16.75 -0.79 -12.07
CA LEU A 348 16.96 -0.81 -10.63
C LEU A 348 17.88 -1.97 -10.25
N GLN A 349 18.90 -1.66 -9.45
CA GLN A 349 19.89 -2.63 -8.96
C GLN A 349 19.52 -3.11 -7.55
N ARG A 350 19.23 -2.16 -6.65
CA ARG A 350 18.92 -2.42 -5.24
C ARG A 350 17.94 -1.39 -4.71
N VAL A 351 17.05 -1.81 -3.83
CA VAL A 351 16.16 -0.91 -3.07
C VAL A 351 16.40 -1.08 -1.59
N PHE A 352 16.57 0.04 -0.89
CA PHE A 352 16.65 0.14 0.56
C PHE A 352 15.28 0.61 1.09
N TYR A 353 14.69 -0.18 1.96
CA TYR A 353 13.49 0.19 2.72
C TYR A 353 13.93 0.81 4.03
N MET A 354 13.70 2.11 4.16
CA MET A 354 14.06 2.95 5.29
C MET A 354 12.89 2.97 6.25
N LEU A 355 13.05 2.39 7.46
CA LEU A 355 11.95 2.13 8.39
C LEU A 355 12.22 2.75 9.77
N ASP A 356 11.22 3.38 10.37
CA ASP A 356 11.25 3.76 11.78
C ASP A 356 10.82 2.58 12.66
N THR A 357 11.70 2.18 13.58
CA THR A 357 11.44 1.12 14.57
C THR A 357 10.76 1.62 15.83
N ASN A 358 10.31 2.86 15.84
CA ASN A 358 9.58 3.45 16.96
C ASN A 358 10.36 3.48 18.29
N GLY A 359 9.68 3.83 19.37
CA GLY A 359 10.28 3.94 20.68
C GLY A 359 10.94 5.30 20.92
N CYS A 360 11.28 5.56 22.17
CA CYS A 360 12.08 6.71 22.58
C CYS A 360 13.02 6.33 23.72
N GLY A 361 14.16 7.00 23.81
CA GLY A 361 15.30 6.66 24.67
C GLY A 361 15.13 6.98 26.14
N GLY A 362 14.03 6.63 26.77
CA GLY A 362 13.84 6.77 28.22
C GLY A 362 12.92 7.92 28.65
N ALA A 363 12.20 8.48 27.71
CA ALA A 363 11.19 9.50 28.00
C ALA A 363 9.97 8.97 28.75
N SER A 364 9.38 9.84 29.54
CA SER A 364 8.05 9.60 30.08
C SER A 364 7.00 9.62 28.97
N ASP A 365 5.91 8.91 29.16
CA ASP A 365 4.76 8.83 28.25
C ASP A 365 4.24 10.18 27.72
N ALA A 366 4.48 11.26 28.45
CA ALA A 366 4.02 12.61 28.11
C ALA A 366 4.85 13.27 26.97
N SER A 367 6.04 12.76 26.70
CA SER A 367 6.98 13.35 25.76
C SER A 367 6.89 12.82 24.34
N MET A 368 6.17 11.72 24.13
CA MET A 368 5.92 11.14 22.79
C MET A 368 4.69 11.77 22.10
N ALA A 369 4.43 13.04 22.32
CA ALA A 369 3.16 13.66 21.93
C ALA A 369 3.07 14.05 20.44
N ASN A 370 4.16 13.95 19.69
CA ASN A 370 4.24 14.48 18.32
C ASN A 370 4.74 13.43 17.33
N GLY A 371 4.02 13.30 16.23
CA GLY A 371 4.33 12.37 15.14
C GLY A 371 3.59 11.03 15.21
N HIS A 372 4.00 10.10 14.38
CA HIS A 372 3.36 8.79 14.21
C HIS A 372 4.01 7.69 15.06
N THR A 373 5.00 8.03 15.86
CA THR A 373 5.75 7.08 16.69
C THR A 373 4.91 6.46 17.80
N THR A 374 5.09 5.17 18.01
CA THR A 374 4.49 4.41 19.13
C THR A 374 5.50 4.17 20.25
N LYS A 375 5.01 3.84 21.46
CA LYS A 375 5.87 3.45 22.59
C LYS A 375 6.50 2.07 22.42
N THR A 376 5.84 1.21 21.65
CA THR A 376 6.31 -0.16 21.41
C THR A 376 7.41 -0.09 20.35
N ILE A 377 8.58 -0.59 20.71
CA ILE A 377 9.69 -0.75 19.78
C ILE A 377 9.36 -1.87 18.80
N GLY A 378 9.65 -1.64 17.53
CA GLY A 378 9.39 -2.56 16.43
C GLY A 378 8.54 -1.94 15.34
N LEU A 379 8.16 -2.73 14.35
CA LEU A 379 7.38 -2.25 13.20
C LEU A 379 5.89 -2.45 13.43
N GLY A 380 5.10 -1.45 13.06
CA GLY A 380 3.64 -1.54 12.98
C GLY A 380 3.18 -2.43 11.84
N GLN A 381 1.97 -2.98 11.96
CA GLN A 381 1.39 -3.83 10.91
C GLN A 381 1.21 -3.11 9.58
N ASP A 382 0.89 -1.82 9.60
CA ASP A 382 0.75 -0.97 8.42
C ASP A 382 2.08 -0.74 7.69
N GLN A 383 3.19 -0.62 8.41
CA GLN A 383 4.55 -0.57 7.83
C GLN A 383 4.88 -1.89 7.11
N ILE A 384 4.55 -3.04 7.75
CA ILE A 384 4.77 -4.37 7.18
C ILE A 384 3.93 -4.56 5.92
N GLU A 385 2.67 -4.16 5.94
CA GLU A 385 1.78 -4.25 4.78
C GLU A 385 2.26 -3.36 3.64
N TRP A 386 2.70 -2.13 3.92
CA TRP A 386 3.22 -1.21 2.93
C TRP A 386 4.44 -1.78 2.20
N TYR A 387 5.54 -2.11 2.90
CA TYR A 387 6.72 -2.60 2.19
C TYR A 387 6.48 -3.96 1.52
N THR A 388 5.60 -4.79 2.06
CA THR A 388 5.24 -6.07 1.43
C THR A 388 4.58 -5.84 0.08
N GLN A 389 3.58 -4.96 0.01
CA GLN A 389 2.88 -4.63 -1.23
C GLN A 389 3.82 -4.00 -2.26
N GLU A 390 4.67 -3.08 -1.81
CA GLU A 390 5.64 -2.41 -2.69
C GLU A 390 6.68 -3.39 -3.25
N ILE A 391 7.27 -4.26 -2.40
CA ILE A 391 8.22 -5.28 -2.86
C ILE A 391 7.56 -6.27 -3.84
N MET A 392 6.33 -6.68 -3.58
CA MET A 392 5.60 -7.57 -4.50
C MET A 392 5.36 -6.90 -5.86
N ALA A 393 4.95 -5.63 -5.87
CA ALA A 393 4.78 -4.85 -7.10
C ALA A 393 6.13 -4.68 -7.84
N LEU A 394 7.19 -4.36 -7.09
CA LEU A 394 8.54 -4.20 -7.62
C LEU A 394 9.06 -5.51 -8.24
N LYS A 395 8.93 -6.63 -7.55
CA LYS A 395 9.37 -7.95 -8.05
C LYS A 395 8.59 -8.42 -9.27
N ALA A 396 7.34 -7.96 -9.44
CA ALA A 396 6.55 -8.27 -10.62
C ALA A 396 7.13 -7.64 -11.91
N VAL A 397 7.81 -6.49 -11.80
CA VAL A 397 8.37 -5.74 -12.95
C VAL A 397 9.90 -5.75 -13.00
N ALA A 398 10.57 -5.99 -11.86
CA ALA A 398 12.01 -6.07 -11.71
C ALA A 398 12.39 -7.26 -10.79
N PRO A 399 12.24 -8.52 -11.24
CA PRO A 399 12.37 -9.70 -10.39
C PRO A 399 13.77 -9.87 -9.76
N ASP A 400 14.81 -9.38 -10.41
CA ASP A 400 16.22 -9.55 -9.99
C ASP A 400 16.70 -8.45 -9.03
N VAL A 401 15.91 -7.40 -8.79
CA VAL A 401 16.27 -6.30 -7.90
C VAL A 401 16.57 -6.81 -6.49
N LYS A 402 17.68 -6.32 -5.90
CA LYS A 402 18.08 -6.67 -4.53
C LYS A 402 17.31 -5.84 -3.52
N ILE A 403 16.99 -6.45 -2.38
CA ILE A 403 16.21 -5.81 -1.31
C ILE A 403 17.04 -5.72 -0.05
N SER A 404 17.14 -4.51 0.49
CA SER A 404 17.74 -4.22 1.79
C SER A 404 16.72 -3.54 2.70
N PHE A 405 16.86 -3.78 3.99
CA PHE A 405 16.15 -3.00 5.01
C PHE A 405 17.15 -2.19 5.83
N ALA A 406 16.75 -0.99 6.22
CA ALA A 406 17.51 -0.14 7.13
C ALA A 406 16.56 0.39 8.21
N TYR A 407 16.93 0.22 9.46
CA TYR A 407 16.20 0.73 10.62
C TYR A 407 17.15 0.95 11.79
N HIS A 408 16.71 1.65 12.85
CA HIS A 408 17.62 2.04 13.92
C HIS A 408 17.82 0.93 14.95
N ILE A 409 16.75 0.52 15.67
CA ILE A 409 16.85 -0.47 16.76
C ILE A 409 16.79 -1.88 16.18
N GLN A 410 17.78 -2.70 16.53
CA GLN A 410 17.94 -4.05 15.99
C GLN A 410 16.83 -5.02 16.41
N ALA A 411 16.45 -5.92 15.51
CA ALA A 411 15.61 -7.07 15.81
C ALA A 411 16.40 -8.19 16.50
N ALA A 412 15.74 -9.07 17.24
CA ALA A 412 16.37 -10.14 18.03
C ALA A 412 17.17 -11.13 17.16
N ILE A 413 16.87 -11.23 15.87
CA ILE A 413 17.61 -12.06 14.91
C ILE A 413 19.09 -11.69 14.81
N PHE A 414 19.47 -10.42 15.07
CA PHE A 414 20.87 -10.00 15.12
C PHE A 414 21.66 -10.79 16.18
N GLY A 415 21.08 -10.93 17.38
CA GLY A 415 21.68 -11.76 18.42
C GLY A 415 21.90 -13.20 17.97
N LYS A 416 20.90 -13.77 17.29
CA LYS A 416 20.99 -15.13 16.75
C LYS A 416 22.09 -15.26 15.69
N ALA A 417 22.20 -14.30 14.78
CA ALA A 417 23.24 -14.30 13.74
C ALA A 417 24.65 -14.24 14.34
N TYR A 418 24.82 -13.53 15.46
CA TYR A 418 26.13 -13.32 16.09
C TYR A 418 26.56 -14.43 17.06
N GLU A 419 25.64 -15.34 17.46
CA GLU A 419 25.97 -16.51 18.28
C GLU A 419 27.13 -17.35 17.69
N LYS A 420 27.27 -17.36 16.35
CA LYS A 420 28.37 -18.11 15.70
C LYS A 420 29.76 -17.63 16.11
N TYR A 421 29.89 -16.38 16.58
CA TYR A 421 31.14 -15.80 17.08
C TYR A 421 31.19 -15.74 18.62
N GLY A 422 30.22 -16.35 19.31
CA GLY A 422 30.20 -16.44 20.76
C GLY A 422 29.45 -15.30 21.44
N PHE A 423 28.68 -14.51 20.67
CA PHE A 423 27.80 -13.50 21.26
C PHE A 423 26.82 -14.12 22.27
N ASN A 424 26.68 -13.47 23.42
CA ASN A 424 25.78 -13.89 24.49
C ASN A 424 25.02 -12.67 25.05
N GLN A 425 23.71 -12.63 24.81
CA GLN A 425 22.85 -11.55 25.26
C GLN A 425 22.85 -11.32 26.78
N SER A 426 23.23 -12.31 27.58
CA SER A 426 23.33 -12.18 29.05
C SER A 426 24.64 -11.54 29.53
N VAL A 427 25.58 -11.31 28.65
CA VAL A 427 26.90 -10.73 28.98
C VAL A 427 26.92 -9.26 28.57
N LEU A 428 27.04 -8.37 29.55
CA LEU A 428 26.97 -6.92 29.32
C LEU A 428 28.10 -6.43 28.38
N GLN A 429 29.33 -6.80 28.69
CA GLN A 429 30.50 -6.46 27.88
C GLN A 429 30.95 -7.68 27.07
N GLN A 430 31.08 -7.50 25.78
CA GLN A 430 31.62 -8.49 24.85
C GLN A 430 33.02 -8.00 24.42
N ASP A 431 33.88 -8.92 24.06
CA ASP A 431 35.20 -8.60 23.48
C ASP A 431 35.41 -9.53 22.27
N ILE A 432 34.57 -9.34 21.26
CA ILE A 432 34.54 -10.17 20.07
C ILE A 432 34.98 -9.31 18.89
N ASN A 433 36.22 -9.39 18.51
CA ASN A 433 36.78 -8.78 17.31
C ASN A 433 36.83 -9.83 16.19
N ILE A 434 35.92 -9.74 15.24
CA ILE A 434 35.80 -10.70 14.13
C ILE A 434 37.02 -10.58 13.21
N ASP A 435 37.54 -9.37 13.00
CA ASP A 435 38.71 -9.14 12.12
C ASP A 435 39.99 -9.83 12.59
N LEU A 436 40.06 -10.22 13.85
CA LEU A 436 41.21 -10.93 14.45
C LEU A 436 41.00 -12.44 14.56
N ARG A 437 39.88 -12.97 14.11
CA ARG A 437 39.57 -14.41 14.26
C ARG A 437 40.02 -15.20 13.05
N GLU A 438 40.72 -16.27 13.28
CA GLU A 438 41.13 -17.24 12.24
C GLU A 438 39.94 -18.04 11.66
N ASP A 439 38.86 -18.16 12.43
CA ASP A 439 37.63 -18.86 12.04
C ASP A 439 36.56 -17.95 11.43
N ALA A 440 36.88 -16.66 11.24
CA ALA A 440 35.93 -15.73 10.61
C ALA A 440 35.71 -16.08 9.14
N ALA A 441 34.43 -16.01 8.71
CA ALA A 441 34.13 -16.10 7.28
C ALA A 441 34.64 -14.83 6.58
N GLU A 442 35.10 -14.96 5.32
CA GLU A 442 35.62 -13.83 4.53
C GLU A 442 34.60 -12.69 4.37
N THR A 443 33.30 -13.01 4.50
CA THR A 443 32.20 -12.04 4.38
C THR A 443 31.97 -11.25 5.66
N ASP A 444 32.57 -11.67 6.79
CA ASP A 444 32.20 -11.16 8.11
C ASP A 444 33.36 -10.36 8.71
N PHE A 445 33.04 -9.26 9.39
CA PHE A 445 34.05 -8.34 9.93
C PHE A 445 33.50 -7.50 11.09
N GLY A 446 34.34 -6.67 11.68
CA GLY A 446 33.99 -5.73 12.72
C GLY A 446 34.02 -6.35 14.12
N PHE A 447 33.29 -5.75 15.05
CA PHE A 447 33.35 -6.20 16.45
C PHE A 447 32.00 -6.09 17.16
N ILE A 448 31.87 -6.86 18.23
CA ILE A 448 30.72 -6.84 19.15
C ILE A 448 31.26 -6.49 20.53
N GLY A 449 30.98 -5.28 21.01
CA GLY A 449 31.47 -4.76 22.29
C GLY A 449 30.49 -4.96 23.43
N ARG A 450 29.20 -5.08 23.15
CA ARG A 450 28.17 -5.13 24.19
C ARG A 450 26.97 -6.01 23.83
N GLN A 451 26.18 -6.35 24.88
CA GLN A 451 24.83 -6.89 24.70
C GLN A 451 23.96 -5.88 23.91
N MET A 452 23.00 -6.39 23.19
CA MET A 452 22.03 -5.59 22.44
C MET A 452 20.91 -5.12 23.36
N LYS A 453 20.57 -3.82 23.30
CA LYS A 453 19.47 -3.26 24.07
C LYS A 453 18.16 -3.31 23.28
N ASN A 454 17.09 -3.62 23.99
CA ASN A 454 15.73 -3.54 23.47
C ASN A 454 15.52 -4.25 22.11
N PRO A 455 16.04 -5.47 21.89
CA PRO A 455 15.76 -6.18 20.65
C PRO A 455 14.25 -6.44 20.54
N TRP A 456 13.72 -6.34 19.32
CA TRP A 456 12.33 -6.62 19.00
C TRP A 456 12.23 -7.84 18.06
N ASP A 457 11.00 -8.30 17.71
CA ASP A 457 10.76 -9.48 16.85
C ASP A 457 11.40 -10.76 17.44
N GLU A 458 11.09 -11.05 18.72
CA GLU A 458 11.70 -12.18 19.45
C GLU A 458 11.39 -13.55 18.84
N ASP A 459 10.27 -13.68 18.11
CA ASP A 459 9.87 -14.91 17.42
C ASP A 459 10.34 -14.96 15.95
N PHE A 460 11.06 -13.94 15.49
CA PHE A 460 11.59 -13.79 14.13
C PHE A 460 10.52 -13.77 13.03
N SER A 461 9.28 -13.51 13.36
CA SER A 461 8.16 -13.57 12.40
C SER A 461 8.29 -12.49 11.33
N ILE A 462 8.65 -11.26 11.72
CA ILE A 462 8.84 -10.13 10.79
C ILE A 462 10.09 -10.34 9.94
N TYR A 463 11.21 -10.75 10.55
CA TYR A 463 12.41 -11.10 9.81
C TYR A 463 12.16 -12.21 8.76
N ASN A 464 11.45 -13.28 9.13
CA ASN A 464 11.12 -14.34 8.19
C ASN A 464 10.27 -13.85 7.02
N GLY A 465 9.37 -12.90 7.27
CA GLY A 465 8.63 -12.17 6.24
C GLY A 465 9.55 -11.42 5.29
N MET A 466 10.46 -10.59 5.81
CA MET A 466 11.46 -9.84 5.03
C MET A 466 12.32 -10.78 4.17
N LYS A 467 12.82 -11.88 4.75
CA LYS A 467 13.61 -12.88 4.04
C LYS A 467 12.81 -13.53 2.90
N THR A 468 11.54 -13.85 3.13
CA THR A 468 10.65 -14.42 2.10
C THR A 468 10.43 -13.45 0.93
N LEU A 469 10.41 -12.16 1.20
CA LEU A 469 10.33 -11.10 0.18
C LEU A 469 11.67 -10.89 -0.57
N GLY A 470 12.73 -11.59 -0.17
CA GLY A 470 14.04 -11.57 -0.84
C GLY A 470 15.02 -10.56 -0.26
N ALA A 471 14.87 -10.18 1.02
CA ALA A 471 15.87 -9.40 1.72
C ALA A 471 17.19 -10.17 1.79
N ASP A 472 18.28 -9.51 1.40
CA ASP A 472 19.65 -10.06 1.48
C ASP A 472 20.54 -9.31 2.48
N SER A 473 20.05 -8.19 3.05
CA SER A 473 20.80 -7.38 4.01
C SER A 473 19.91 -6.50 4.86
N ILE A 474 20.32 -6.29 6.11
CA ILE A 474 19.65 -5.44 7.09
C ILE A 474 20.71 -4.58 7.78
N PHE A 475 20.52 -3.27 7.80
CA PHE A 475 21.40 -2.25 8.35
C PHE A 475 20.77 -1.57 9.55
N VAL A 476 21.50 -1.48 10.67
CA VAL A 476 20.99 -0.89 11.93
C VAL A 476 22.01 0.04 12.58
N GLY A 477 21.56 0.84 13.56
CA GLY A 477 22.36 1.66 14.47
C GLY A 477 22.15 1.25 15.92
N HIS A 478 21.93 2.23 16.81
CA HIS A 478 21.53 2.09 18.22
C HIS A 478 22.58 1.53 19.17
N GLU A 479 23.34 0.52 18.79
CA GLU A 479 24.33 -0.10 19.65
C GLU A 479 25.72 0.50 19.40
N HIS A 480 26.00 1.60 20.05
CA HIS A 480 27.19 2.43 19.85
C HIS A 480 28.54 1.68 19.94
N CYS A 481 28.52 0.54 20.63
CA CYS A 481 29.71 -0.30 20.83
C CYS A 481 29.74 -1.53 19.93
N ASN A 482 28.84 -1.66 18.99
CA ASN A 482 28.78 -2.76 18.03
C ASN A 482 28.94 -2.23 16.61
N SER A 483 29.72 -2.92 15.79
CA SER A 483 29.90 -2.61 14.37
C SER A 483 30.05 -3.87 13.51
N ALA A 484 29.68 -5.01 14.08
CA ALA A 484 29.85 -6.28 13.39
C ALA A 484 28.92 -6.41 12.18
N SER A 485 29.46 -6.99 11.12
CA SER A 485 28.77 -7.41 9.92
C SER A 485 28.89 -8.90 9.76
N VAL A 486 27.78 -9.62 9.77
CA VAL A 486 27.76 -11.09 9.74
C VAL A 486 26.71 -11.56 8.74
N VAL A 487 27.09 -12.53 7.91
CA VAL A 487 26.12 -13.23 7.04
C VAL A 487 25.59 -14.47 7.77
N TYR A 488 24.29 -14.51 7.95
CA TYR A 488 23.59 -15.65 8.54
C TYR A 488 22.40 -16.04 7.65
N GLU A 489 22.33 -17.31 7.28
CA GLU A 489 21.31 -17.85 6.38
C GLU A 489 21.10 -17.06 5.07
N GLY A 490 22.19 -16.51 4.52
CA GLY A 490 22.17 -15.75 3.26
C GLY A 490 21.75 -14.29 3.40
N VAL A 491 21.48 -13.81 4.61
CA VAL A 491 21.16 -12.40 4.91
C VAL A 491 22.33 -11.78 5.68
N ARG A 492 22.77 -10.59 5.29
CA ARG A 492 23.76 -9.79 6.01
C ARG A 492 23.10 -8.99 7.12
N PHE A 493 23.60 -9.12 8.31
CA PHE A 493 23.23 -8.34 9.50
C PHE A 493 24.36 -7.38 9.83
N GLN A 494 24.11 -6.07 9.70
CA GLN A 494 25.12 -5.04 9.82
C GLN A 494 24.75 -4.01 10.88
N PHE A 495 25.53 -3.90 11.95
CA PHE A 495 25.59 -2.69 12.76
C PHE A 495 26.49 -1.65 12.09
N GLY A 496 26.02 -0.43 11.98
CA GLY A 496 26.83 0.70 11.54
C GLY A 496 27.92 1.03 12.56
N GLN A 497 29.09 1.43 12.08
CA GLN A 497 30.13 1.99 12.94
C GLN A 497 29.70 3.38 13.41
N LYS A 498 29.73 3.62 14.73
CA LYS A 498 29.40 4.92 15.32
C LYS A 498 30.21 6.05 14.71
N SER A 499 29.52 7.15 14.36
CA SER A 499 30.08 8.26 13.60
C SER A 499 30.45 9.49 14.46
N SER A 500 30.18 9.46 15.77
CA SER A 500 30.51 10.56 16.69
C SER A 500 30.98 10.09 18.07
N GLU A 501 31.76 10.93 18.77
CA GLU A 501 32.27 10.69 20.13
C GLU A 501 31.27 11.11 21.22
N TYR A 502 29.97 11.00 20.97
CA TYR A 502 28.95 11.34 21.95
C TYR A 502 28.33 10.10 22.58
N ASP A 503 27.87 10.23 23.83
CA ASP A 503 27.38 9.16 24.70
C ASP A 503 28.45 8.06 24.86
N ARG A 504 28.14 6.83 24.60
CA ARG A 504 29.06 5.71 24.74
C ARG A 504 29.61 5.32 23.37
N PHE A 505 30.92 5.07 23.30
CA PHE A 505 31.60 4.61 22.09
C PHE A 505 32.85 3.81 22.46
N ASN A 506 33.42 3.12 21.48
CA ASN A 506 34.61 2.31 21.71
C ASN A 506 35.91 3.07 21.47
N TYR A 507 36.91 2.63 22.22
CA TYR A 507 38.31 2.92 21.99
C TYR A 507 39.02 1.65 21.52
N ILE A 508 39.96 1.78 20.60
CA ILE A 508 40.95 0.75 20.35
C ILE A 508 42.16 1.03 21.24
N ASN A 509 42.49 0.11 22.10
CA ASN A 509 43.57 0.24 23.05
C ASN A 509 44.87 -0.40 22.53
N THR A 510 46.03 -0.03 23.09
CA THR A 510 47.32 -0.54 22.67
C THR A 510 47.50 -2.03 22.92
N ASP A 511 46.71 -2.63 23.80
CA ASP A 511 46.67 -4.08 24.03
C ASP A 511 45.74 -4.84 23.05
N GLY A 512 45.19 -4.13 22.06
CA GLY A 512 44.28 -4.68 21.05
C GLY A 512 42.83 -4.81 21.50
N SER A 513 42.54 -4.52 22.76
CA SER A 513 41.15 -4.55 23.22
C SER A 513 40.33 -3.40 22.63
N ILE A 514 39.07 -3.70 22.26
CA ILE A 514 38.09 -2.69 21.81
C ILE A 514 37.00 -2.61 22.88
N THR A 515 37.00 -1.50 23.62
CA THR A 515 36.09 -1.31 24.75
C THR A 515 35.65 0.16 24.86
N ASP A 516 34.61 0.43 25.63
CA ASP A 516 34.17 1.78 25.99
C ASP A 516 35.06 2.46 27.07
N THR A 517 36.18 1.84 27.41
CA THR A 517 37.15 2.36 28.40
C THR A 517 38.47 2.66 27.72
N LEU A 518 38.89 3.92 27.71
CA LEU A 518 40.18 4.34 27.19
C LEU A 518 41.30 3.92 28.12
N LYS A 519 42.28 3.16 27.56
CA LYS A 519 43.56 2.87 28.22
C LYS A 519 44.64 3.79 27.66
N SER A 520 45.77 3.89 28.39
CA SER A 520 46.90 4.72 27.96
C SER A 520 47.35 4.39 26.54
N GLY A 521 47.39 5.40 25.68
CA GLY A 521 47.78 5.30 24.27
C GLY A 521 46.67 4.74 23.35
N GLY A 522 45.47 4.50 23.87
CA GLY A 522 44.29 4.16 23.05
C GLY A 522 43.78 5.34 22.25
N LYS A 523 42.92 5.09 21.26
CA LYS A 523 42.28 6.08 20.39
C LYS A 523 40.78 5.80 20.27
N SER A 524 40.03 6.85 20.09
CA SER A 524 38.61 6.74 19.72
C SER A 524 38.43 5.95 18.42
N LEU A 525 37.42 5.11 18.35
CA LEU A 525 37.12 4.30 17.19
C LEU A 525 35.85 4.80 16.52
N MET A 526 36.04 5.84 15.69
CA MET A 526 34.96 6.50 14.94
C MET A 526 35.03 6.14 13.46
N GLY A 527 33.88 6.12 12.79
CA GLY A 527 33.88 5.81 11.36
C GLY A 527 32.49 5.63 10.77
N GLY A 528 32.45 4.90 9.69
CA GLY A 528 31.22 4.51 8.98
C GLY A 528 31.42 3.20 8.22
N THR A 529 30.35 2.60 7.77
CA THR A 529 30.42 1.37 6.98
C THR A 529 30.30 1.67 5.51
N VAL A 530 31.26 1.21 4.72
CA VAL A 530 31.29 1.34 3.26
C VAL A 530 30.69 0.10 2.63
N ILE A 531 29.73 0.26 1.75
CA ILE A 531 28.95 -0.80 1.15
C ILE A 531 29.05 -0.65 -0.38
N PRO A 532 30.09 -1.21 -1.03
CA PRO A 532 30.18 -1.24 -2.47
C PRO A 532 29.15 -2.20 -3.04
N LEU A 533 28.49 -1.82 -4.13
CA LEU A 533 27.55 -2.65 -4.86
C LEU A 533 28.14 -3.08 -6.20
N SER A 534 27.73 -4.23 -6.69
CA SER A 534 28.07 -4.67 -8.03
C SER A 534 27.32 -3.85 -9.08
N ALA A 535 28.00 -3.27 -10.03
CA ALA A 535 27.41 -2.60 -11.18
C ALA A 535 26.60 -3.54 -12.08
N THR A 536 26.79 -4.87 -11.95
CA THR A 536 26.12 -5.86 -12.81
C THR A 536 24.72 -6.19 -12.28
N ASP A 537 24.59 -6.37 -10.96
CA ASP A 537 23.39 -6.96 -10.37
C ASP A 537 23.00 -6.38 -9.00
N GLY A 538 23.67 -5.33 -8.52
CA GLY A 538 23.40 -4.69 -7.24
C GLY A 538 23.75 -5.53 -5.99
N THR A 539 24.46 -6.64 -6.11
CA THR A 539 24.93 -7.41 -4.94
C THR A 539 25.97 -6.64 -4.14
N ILE A 540 25.99 -6.83 -2.83
CA ILE A 540 26.98 -6.21 -1.95
C ILE A 540 28.35 -6.89 -2.16
N LYS A 541 29.40 -6.06 -2.41
CA LYS A 541 30.77 -6.51 -2.68
C LYS A 541 31.70 -6.06 -1.55
N ASN A 542 32.27 -7.00 -0.82
CA ASN A 542 33.33 -6.72 0.16
C ASN A 542 33.12 -5.43 0.98
N PRO A 543 32.03 -5.32 1.73
CA PRO A 543 31.81 -4.16 2.58
C PRO A 543 32.85 -4.11 3.68
N TYR A 544 33.18 -2.92 4.17
CA TYR A 544 34.19 -2.72 5.20
C TYR A 544 33.87 -1.50 6.07
N ILE A 545 34.51 -1.41 7.24
CA ILE A 545 34.44 -0.24 8.08
C ILE A 545 35.58 0.72 7.70
N TYR A 546 35.22 1.97 7.42
CA TYR A 546 36.16 3.07 7.33
C TYR A 546 36.36 3.67 8.72
N TYR A 547 37.58 3.59 9.26
CA TYR A 547 37.94 4.17 10.56
C TYR A 547 38.62 5.51 10.37
N CYS A 548 38.05 6.57 10.93
CA CYS A 548 38.60 7.92 10.85
C CYS A 548 39.94 8.05 11.58
N GLY A 549 40.88 8.81 11.00
CA GLY A 549 42.21 9.00 11.55
C GLY A 549 43.19 7.84 11.37
N TYR A 550 42.80 6.83 10.56
CA TYR A 550 43.66 5.74 10.15
C TYR A 550 44.03 5.83 8.67
N ASN A 551 45.17 5.25 8.28
CA ASN A 551 45.64 5.28 6.89
C ASN A 551 44.61 4.62 5.95
N ASN A 552 44.09 5.38 5.01
CA ASN A 552 43.01 4.95 4.11
C ASN A 552 41.75 4.40 4.84
N GLY A 553 41.55 4.79 6.10
CA GLY A 553 40.43 4.31 6.92
C GLY A 553 40.54 2.86 7.38
N ILE A 554 41.68 2.23 7.25
CA ILE A 554 41.90 0.81 7.59
C ILE A 554 42.83 0.69 8.79
N ILE A 555 42.44 -0.13 9.76
CA ILE A 555 43.31 -0.50 10.88
C ILE A 555 44.19 -1.66 10.43
N ASP A 556 45.52 -1.43 10.44
CA ASP A 556 46.51 -2.52 10.34
C ASP A 556 46.65 -3.19 11.71
N TRP A 557 45.87 -4.23 11.93
CA TRP A 557 45.85 -4.97 13.20
C TRP A 557 47.22 -5.52 13.60
N ALA A 558 48.02 -5.98 12.65
CA ALA A 558 49.34 -6.49 12.92
C ALA A 558 50.27 -5.38 13.42
N GLN A 559 50.23 -4.22 12.79
CA GLN A 559 51.01 -3.06 13.21
C GLN A 559 50.48 -2.46 14.54
N TRP A 560 49.17 -2.48 14.76
CA TRP A 560 48.55 -1.93 15.98
C TRP A 560 48.94 -2.78 17.21
N LEU A 561 48.86 -4.12 17.11
CA LEU A 561 49.16 -5.06 18.20
C LEU A 561 50.65 -5.16 18.54
N ASN A 562 51.52 -4.70 17.65
CA ASN A 562 52.98 -4.71 17.86
C ASN A 562 53.54 -3.37 18.34
N LYS A 563 52.70 -2.39 18.63
CA LYS A 563 53.08 -1.10 19.23
C LYS A 563 52.98 -1.16 20.73
#